data_4a40a586c1d7ccb44747885cebc30f01
#
_entry.id   4a40a586c1d7ccb44747885cebc30f01
#
_cell.length_a   1.000
_cell.length_b   1.000
_cell.length_c   1.000
_cell.angle_alpha   90.00
_cell.angle_beta   90.00
_cell.angle_gamma   90.00
#
_symmetry.space_group_name_H-M   'P 1'
#
loop_
_entity.id
_entity.type
_entity.pdbx_description
1 polymer ?
#
loop_
_entity_poly.entity_id
_entity_poly.type
_entity_poly.pdbx_seq_one_letter_code
_entity_poly.pdbx_strand_id
1 'polypeptide(L)'
;VLLERALEKRATVLIANPRDPVLANWWGLAALTEAGISVTPETALQLNAVMACVRILTESLASLPLNVYRRLNPRGKEEASNHPLWKLFQYGPNDEQTTFDWVEMMVGHLALRGNAYNKLLYPLAGPLAGMIPLNPALMRPFRDSKGQVWYEYQPNNGERLVYGAEEIMHFTIFSDGLKGRSVIEYNREAVGLGLAAEQFGARLFQNGATPGGVLQTDQVLSDKARENLKASLKERHEGSQNAHRTMVLEQGMKWQQVGINPDDAQFLETRKFQTAEIARMFRVPPHLIGDLERSTNNNIEQQSLDFVVNTLTPWTTRLSQRMQKDLLTDTGKKSFFIGFDYSARLQGDSAGRAALGNALFNTGAASPNDIRDMEGMNPREGGDRYFVPLNMVDANAPTPDPSADPAGDPPQEPVKKAARAFEPLFRQAWDRIVTAEVRGLRRALDGATLEQFGKAASKQLDEIKPLMRKHLTPVIESLRRAIDAKDTLKTEDFVEGTIRQHVQELAQELSEAGTLEGVRKALDGMDAAGVTDIIETETQRAVLWAAGARA
;
A
#
# COMPACT_ATOMS: atom_id res chain seq x y z
N VAL A 1 -41.90 -39.37 -27.03
CA VAL A 1 -41.22 -40.66 -26.79
C VAL A 1 -39.73 -40.47 -26.57
N LEU A 2 -38.98 -39.71 -27.40
CA LEU A 2 -37.54 -39.46 -27.19
C LEU A 2 -37.26 -38.45 -26.07
N LEU A 3 -38.12 -37.43 -25.91
CA LEU A 3 -38.03 -36.44 -24.81
C LEU A 3 -38.41 -37.05 -23.46
N GLU A 4 -39.44 -37.91 -23.45
CA GLU A 4 -39.88 -38.64 -22.25
C GLU A 4 -38.78 -39.62 -21.75
N ARG A 5 -38.15 -40.37 -22.67
CA ARG A 5 -37.00 -41.24 -22.31
C ARG A 5 -35.77 -40.47 -21.81
N ALA A 6 -35.55 -39.22 -22.26
CA ALA A 6 -34.49 -38.36 -21.78
C ALA A 6 -34.82 -37.79 -20.38
N LEU A 7 -36.08 -37.55 -20.08
CA LEU A 7 -36.58 -37.14 -18.78
C LEU A 7 -36.59 -38.29 -17.77
N GLU A 8 -37.01 -39.50 -18.18
CA GLU A 8 -36.96 -40.69 -17.33
C GLU A 8 -35.52 -41.11 -16.96
N LYS A 9 -34.55 -40.99 -17.87
CA LYS A 9 -33.14 -41.20 -17.52
C LYS A 9 -32.56 -40.17 -16.55
N ARG A 10 -33.16 -38.99 -16.44
CA ARG A 10 -32.78 -37.97 -15.43
C ARG A 10 -33.41 -38.20 -14.06
N ALA A 11 -34.53 -38.94 -13.99
CA ALA A 11 -35.26 -39.20 -12.75
C ALA A 11 -34.70 -40.37 -11.90
N THR A 12 -33.77 -41.13 -12.41
CA THR A 12 -33.16 -42.29 -11.71
C THR A 12 -31.76 -42.05 -11.17
N VAL A 13 -31.41 -40.80 -10.83
CA VAL A 13 -30.31 -40.57 -9.89
C VAL A 13 -30.90 -40.87 -8.51
N LEU A 14 -30.69 -42.09 -8.04
CA LEU A 14 -30.96 -42.49 -6.66
C LEU A 14 -30.30 -41.48 -5.74
N ILE A 15 -31.08 -40.66 -5.05
CA ILE A 15 -30.67 -39.76 -3.97
C ILE A 15 -30.25 -40.65 -2.80
N ALA A 16 -29.06 -41.20 -2.86
CA ALA A 16 -28.51 -42.09 -1.83
C ALA A 16 -27.92 -41.35 -0.63
N ASN A 17 -27.62 -40.04 -0.79
CA ASN A 17 -27.01 -39.24 0.28
C ASN A 17 -27.42 -37.77 0.15
N PRO A 18 -28.07 -37.17 1.20
CA PRO A 18 -28.38 -35.73 1.22
C PRO A 18 -27.16 -34.82 1.14
N ARG A 19 -25.96 -35.38 1.35
CA ARG A 19 -24.68 -34.67 1.27
C ARG A 19 -23.99 -34.81 -0.08
N ASP A 20 -24.65 -35.35 -1.11
CA ASP A 20 -24.07 -35.46 -2.44
C ASP A 20 -23.80 -34.06 -3.02
N PRO A 21 -22.52 -33.73 -3.33
CA PRO A 21 -22.16 -32.42 -3.87
C PRO A 21 -22.87 -32.05 -5.17
N VAL A 22 -23.29 -33.06 -5.95
CA VAL A 22 -24.02 -32.87 -7.21
C VAL A 22 -25.44 -32.36 -6.95
N LEU A 23 -26.10 -32.87 -5.91
CA LEU A 23 -27.45 -32.42 -5.50
C LEU A 23 -27.42 -31.05 -4.85
N ALA A 24 -26.43 -30.79 -4.01
CA ALA A 24 -26.22 -29.48 -3.40
C ALA A 24 -26.04 -28.38 -4.45
N ASN A 25 -25.29 -28.67 -5.51
CA ASN A 25 -25.13 -27.75 -6.64
C ASN A 25 -26.39 -27.60 -7.50
N TRP A 26 -27.21 -28.64 -7.57
CA TRP A 26 -28.41 -28.64 -8.43
C TRP A 26 -29.58 -27.89 -7.82
N TRP A 27 -29.70 -27.91 -6.48
CA TRP A 27 -30.77 -27.25 -5.74
C TRP A 27 -30.34 -25.97 -5.05
N GLY A 28 -29.11 -25.50 -5.26
CA GLY A 28 -28.59 -24.32 -4.58
C GLY A 28 -28.45 -24.51 -3.05
N LEU A 29 -28.56 -25.77 -2.61
CA LEU A 29 -28.27 -26.12 -1.22
C LEU A 29 -26.76 -26.04 -1.04
N ALA A 30 -26.29 -25.01 -0.35
CA ALA A 30 -24.90 -24.94 0.05
C ALA A 30 -24.57 -26.23 0.83
N ALA A 31 -23.51 -26.94 0.42
CA ALA A 31 -23.07 -28.10 1.18
C ALA A 31 -22.74 -27.64 2.60
N LEU A 32 -23.31 -28.33 3.60
CA LEU A 32 -23.00 -28.08 4.99
C LEU A 32 -21.51 -28.31 5.24
N THR A 33 -20.89 -27.42 6.01
CA THR A 33 -19.54 -27.62 6.52
C THR A 33 -19.52 -28.70 7.61
N GLU A 34 -18.35 -29.20 7.97
CA GLU A 34 -18.20 -30.13 9.10
C GLU A 34 -18.76 -29.55 10.40
N ALA A 35 -18.73 -28.23 10.57
CA ALA A 35 -19.37 -27.51 11.67
C ALA A 35 -20.91 -27.42 11.56
N GLY A 36 -21.53 -28.02 10.54
CA GLY A 36 -22.98 -28.03 10.33
C GLY A 36 -23.56 -26.71 9.82
N ILE A 37 -22.73 -25.78 9.37
CA ILE A 37 -23.14 -24.45 8.88
C ILE A 37 -23.20 -24.44 7.35
N SER A 38 -24.24 -23.84 6.80
CA SER A 38 -24.35 -23.57 5.36
C SER A 38 -23.61 -22.28 5.03
N VAL A 39 -22.53 -22.40 4.22
CA VAL A 39 -21.73 -21.25 3.79
C VAL A 39 -22.09 -20.88 2.35
N THR A 40 -22.69 -19.71 2.20
CA THR A 40 -22.95 -19.03 0.94
C THR A 40 -22.17 -17.71 0.92
N PRO A 41 -22.04 -17.02 -0.22
CA PRO A 41 -21.50 -15.67 -0.24
C PRO A 41 -22.20 -14.71 0.73
N GLU A 42 -23.52 -14.82 0.85
CA GLU A 42 -24.34 -13.98 1.72
C GLU A 42 -24.14 -14.30 3.21
N THR A 43 -24.08 -15.59 3.58
CA THR A 43 -23.80 -15.96 4.97
C THR A 43 -22.35 -15.70 5.36
N ALA A 44 -21.41 -15.83 4.45
CA ALA A 44 -20.02 -15.51 4.67
C ALA A 44 -19.80 -14.02 5.01
N LEU A 45 -20.56 -13.12 4.38
CA LEU A 45 -20.51 -11.67 4.68
C LEU A 45 -21.05 -11.31 6.06
N GLN A 46 -21.79 -12.20 6.74
CA GLN A 46 -22.21 -11.99 8.13
C GLN A 46 -21.01 -12.05 9.08
N LEU A 47 -19.96 -12.75 8.70
CA LEU A 47 -18.71 -12.78 9.47
C LEU A 47 -17.93 -11.48 9.25
N ASN A 48 -17.76 -10.71 10.33
CA ASN A 48 -17.16 -9.37 10.28
C ASN A 48 -15.80 -9.34 9.57
N ALA A 49 -14.94 -10.33 9.82
CA ALA A 49 -13.62 -10.42 9.19
C ALA A 49 -13.71 -10.59 7.66
N VAL A 50 -14.68 -11.37 7.16
CA VAL A 50 -14.92 -11.53 5.72
C VAL A 50 -15.40 -10.22 5.11
N MET A 51 -16.39 -9.58 5.75
CA MET A 51 -16.93 -8.30 5.29
C MET A 51 -15.84 -7.22 5.25
N ALA A 52 -15.01 -7.13 6.29
CA ALA A 52 -13.89 -6.18 6.35
C ALA A 52 -12.88 -6.40 5.21
N CYS A 53 -12.47 -7.65 4.98
CA CYS A 53 -11.55 -7.99 3.89
C CYS A 53 -12.12 -7.70 2.50
N VAL A 54 -13.36 -8.06 2.25
CA VAL A 54 -14.03 -7.80 0.96
C VAL A 54 -14.14 -6.30 0.73
N ARG A 55 -14.58 -5.55 1.74
CA ARG A 55 -14.69 -4.10 1.69
C ARG A 55 -13.35 -3.42 1.39
N ILE A 56 -12.28 -3.79 2.09
CA ILE A 56 -10.94 -3.24 1.85
C ILE A 56 -10.49 -3.51 0.41
N LEU A 57 -10.69 -4.73 -0.11
CA LEU A 57 -10.32 -5.06 -1.48
C LEU A 57 -11.13 -4.25 -2.50
N THR A 58 -12.45 -4.21 -2.34
CA THR A 58 -13.35 -3.54 -3.29
C THR A 58 -13.10 -2.04 -3.32
N GLU A 59 -13.10 -1.37 -2.16
CA GLU A 59 -12.88 0.07 -2.06
C GLU A 59 -11.45 0.45 -2.48
N SER A 60 -10.44 -0.38 -2.14
CA SER A 60 -9.06 -0.11 -2.54
C SER A 60 -8.85 -0.17 -4.03
N LEU A 61 -9.49 -1.10 -4.72
CA LEU A 61 -9.40 -1.22 -6.19
C LEU A 61 -10.27 -0.19 -6.89
N ALA A 62 -11.45 0.09 -6.37
CA ALA A 62 -12.37 1.10 -6.92
C ALA A 62 -11.83 2.52 -6.82
N SER A 63 -11.02 2.81 -5.81
CA SER A 63 -10.37 4.13 -5.63
C SER A 63 -9.18 4.37 -6.56
N LEU A 64 -8.71 3.36 -7.31
CA LEU A 64 -7.64 3.54 -8.29
C LEU A 64 -8.21 4.10 -9.59
N PRO A 65 -7.68 5.23 -10.12
CA PRO A 65 -8.11 5.74 -11.40
C PRO A 65 -7.92 4.71 -12.51
N LEU A 66 -8.98 4.45 -13.26
CA LEU A 66 -8.99 3.53 -14.40
C LEU A 66 -8.94 4.34 -15.70
N ASN A 67 -7.86 4.21 -16.45
CA ASN A 67 -7.59 5.02 -17.63
C ASN A 67 -7.30 4.19 -18.87
N VAL A 68 -7.52 4.81 -20.03
CA VAL A 68 -7.03 4.35 -21.32
C VAL A 68 -5.77 5.13 -21.67
N TYR A 69 -4.69 4.42 -21.96
CA TYR A 69 -3.41 5.01 -22.30
C TYR A 69 -3.06 4.73 -23.77
N ARG A 70 -2.50 5.70 -24.44
CA ARG A 70 -1.84 5.55 -25.75
C ARG A 70 -0.36 5.26 -25.53
N ARG A 71 0.16 4.25 -26.24
CA ARG A 71 1.61 3.95 -26.26
C ARG A 71 2.31 4.95 -27.15
N LEU A 72 3.32 5.61 -26.63
CA LEU A 72 4.19 6.51 -27.39
C LEU A 72 5.37 5.73 -28.00
N ASN A 73 5.81 6.14 -29.17
CA ASN A 73 6.96 5.56 -29.84
C ASN A 73 8.12 6.56 -29.80
N PRO A 74 9.36 6.16 -29.39
CA PRO A 74 9.82 4.80 -29.10
C PRO A 74 9.50 4.33 -27.68
N ARG A 75 9.15 5.19 -26.74
CA ARG A 75 8.87 4.87 -25.33
C ARG A 75 7.88 5.87 -24.72
N GLY A 76 7.17 5.43 -23.71
CA GLY A 76 6.26 6.27 -22.94
C GLY A 76 4.78 5.90 -23.11
N LYS A 77 3.96 6.56 -22.34
CA LYS A 77 2.50 6.48 -22.39
C LYS A 77 1.91 7.87 -22.15
N GLU A 78 0.77 8.13 -22.73
CA GLU A 78 -0.05 9.30 -22.44
C GLU A 78 -1.50 8.87 -22.25
N GLU A 79 -2.28 9.65 -21.53
CA GLU A 79 -3.70 9.42 -21.35
C GLU A 79 -4.45 9.71 -22.65
N ALA A 80 -5.28 8.75 -23.08
CA ALA A 80 -6.01 8.82 -24.35
C ALA A 80 -7.44 9.39 -24.11
N SER A 81 -7.56 10.65 -23.71
CA SER A 81 -8.83 11.30 -23.40
C SER A 81 -9.83 11.34 -24.58
N ASN A 82 -9.33 11.25 -25.81
CA ASN A 82 -10.16 11.20 -27.02
C ASN A 82 -10.66 9.78 -27.36
N HIS A 83 -10.24 8.74 -26.62
CA HIS A 83 -10.68 7.38 -26.88
C HIS A 83 -12.11 7.16 -26.38
N PRO A 84 -13.01 6.48 -27.10
CA PRO A 84 -14.39 6.28 -26.68
C PRO A 84 -14.54 5.66 -25.29
N LEU A 85 -13.70 4.68 -24.93
CA LEU A 85 -13.71 4.03 -23.63
C LEU A 85 -13.29 4.96 -22.48
N TRP A 86 -12.57 6.03 -22.75
CA TRP A 86 -12.13 6.98 -21.72
C TRP A 86 -13.35 7.59 -21.00
N LYS A 87 -14.38 7.99 -21.75
CA LYS A 87 -15.61 8.55 -21.17
C LYS A 87 -16.33 7.56 -20.26
N LEU A 88 -16.38 6.28 -20.66
CA LEU A 88 -17.00 5.22 -19.84
C LEU A 88 -16.25 4.98 -18.52
N PHE A 89 -14.93 5.13 -18.54
CA PHE A 89 -14.12 4.96 -17.32
C PHE A 89 -14.05 6.21 -16.45
N GLN A 90 -14.29 7.40 -16.98
CA GLN A 90 -14.28 8.65 -16.20
C GLN A 90 -15.64 8.99 -15.60
N TYR A 91 -16.71 8.80 -16.36
CA TYR A 91 -18.04 9.25 -15.95
C TYR A 91 -18.95 8.12 -15.45
N GLY A 92 -18.71 6.90 -15.93
CA GLY A 92 -19.48 5.71 -15.57
C GLY A 92 -19.71 4.80 -16.75
N PRO A 93 -19.67 3.47 -16.53
CA PRO A 93 -19.87 2.48 -17.59
C PRO A 93 -21.32 2.33 -18.04
N ASN A 94 -22.27 2.89 -17.31
CA ASN A 94 -23.70 2.91 -17.59
C ASN A 94 -24.37 4.09 -16.87
N ASP A 95 -25.66 4.31 -17.12
CA ASP A 95 -26.42 5.44 -16.61
C ASP A 95 -26.73 5.36 -15.10
N GLU A 96 -26.52 4.19 -14.47
CA GLU A 96 -26.89 3.92 -13.08
C GLU A 96 -25.70 3.96 -12.12
N GLN A 97 -24.47 3.77 -12.62
CA GLN A 97 -23.29 3.55 -11.78
C GLN A 97 -22.14 4.48 -12.13
N THR A 98 -21.47 4.98 -11.11
CA THR A 98 -20.16 5.56 -11.28
C THR A 98 -19.13 4.47 -11.58
N THR A 99 -17.94 4.86 -12.04
CA THR A 99 -16.85 3.91 -12.26
C THR A 99 -16.41 3.26 -10.94
N PHE A 100 -16.46 4.02 -9.84
CA PHE A 100 -16.18 3.48 -8.51
C PHE A 100 -17.15 2.36 -8.14
N ASP A 101 -18.47 2.62 -8.21
CA ASP A 101 -19.50 1.63 -7.87
C ASP A 101 -19.41 0.38 -8.74
N TRP A 102 -19.10 0.58 -10.02
CA TRP A 102 -18.95 -0.52 -10.96
C TRP A 102 -17.73 -1.40 -10.64
N VAL A 103 -16.55 -0.81 -10.38
CA VAL A 103 -15.35 -1.56 -10.02
C VAL A 103 -15.55 -2.26 -8.68
N GLU A 104 -16.14 -1.57 -7.70
CA GLU A 104 -16.47 -2.14 -6.39
C GLU A 104 -17.35 -3.38 -6.52
N MET A 105 -18.44 -3.29 -7.28
CA MET A 105 -19.35 -4.40 -7.56
C MET A 105 -18.63 -5.55 -8.27
N MET A 106 -17.83 -5.27 -9.31
CA MET A 106 -17.10 -6.30 -10.05
C MET A 106 -16.11 -7.06 -9.18
N VAL A 107 -15.35 -6.34 -8.37
CA VAL A 107 -14.39 -6.94 -7.44
C VAL A 107 -15.12 -7.76 -6.37
N GLY A 108 -16.23 -7.25 -5.84
CA GLY A 108 -17.09 -7.96 -4.89
C GLY A 108 -17.63 -9.28 -5.48
N HIS A 109 -18.14 -9.25 -6.70
CA HIS A 109 -18.59 -10.45 -7.41
C HIS A 109 -17.45 -11.47 -7.59
N LEU A 110 -16.26 -11.00 -7.96
CA LEU A 110 -15.08 -11.87 -8.09
C LEU A 110 -14.64 -12.47 -6.75
N ALA A 111 -14.55 -11.67 -5.71
CA ALA A 111 -14.10 -12.12 -4.39
C ALA A 111 -15.07 -13.16 -3.79
N LEU A 112 -16.37 -12.90 -3.91
CA LEU A 112 -17.40 -13.71 -3.28
C LEU A 112 -17.81 -14.92 -4.13
N ARG A 113 -17.83 -14.80 -5.47
CA ARG A 113 -18.37 -15.82 -6.39
C ARG A 113 -17.38 -16.31 -7.44
N GLY A 114 -16.17 -15.75 -7.47
CA GLY A 114 -15.13 -16.15 -8.42
C GLY A 114 -15.37 -15.70 -9.87
N ASN A 115 -16.52 -15.07 -10.14
CA ASN A 115 -16.94 -14.65 -11.48
C ASN A 115 -17.59 -13.27 -11.42
N ALA A 116 -17.32 -12.43 -12.42
CA ALA A 116 -18.06 -11.19 -12.63
C ALA A 116 -18.35 -11.03 -14.12
N TYR A 117 -19.58 -10.64 -14.44
CA TYR A 117 -20.09 -10.57 -15.81
C TYR A 117 -20.59 -9.18 -16.11
N ASN A 118 -20.24 -8.69 -17.30
CA ASN A 118 -20.79 -7.45 -17.84
C ASN A 118 -21.35 -7.72 -19.24
N LYS A 119 -22.59 -7.34 -19.47
CA LYS A 119 -23.15 -7.26 -20.80
C LYS A 119 -22.62 -6.02 -21.49
N LEU A 120 -22.03 -6.21 -22.67
CA LEU A 120 -21.51 -5.14 -23.50
C LEU A 120 -22.64 -4.60 -24.38
N LEU A 121 -22.84 -3.28 -24.34
CA LEU A 121 -23.87 -2.61 -25.14
C LEU A 121 -23.23 -1.94 -26.35
N TYR A 122 -23.50 -2.50 -27.53
CA TYR A 122 -23.09 -1.90 -28.79
C TYR A 122 -24.30 -1.32 -29.49
N PRO A 123 -24.28 -0.05 -29.93
CA PRO A 123 -25.30 0.48 -30.83
C PRO A 123 -25.21 -0.21 -32.22
N LEU A 124 -26.24 -0.06 -33.05
CA LEU A 124 -26.26 -0.66 -34.40
C LEU A 124 -25.04 -0.28 -35.25
N ALA A 125 -24.49 0.90 -35.04
CA ALA A 125 -23.25 1.34 -35.65
C ALA A 125 -22.53 2.26 -34.66
N GLY A 126 -21.32 1.89 -34.24
CA GLY A 126 -20.54 2.73 -33.34
C GLY A 126 -19.71 1.96 -32.31
N PRO A 127 -18.93 2.69 -31.51
CA PRO A 127 -18.17 2.10 -30.42
C PRO A 127 -19.06 1.62 -29.28
N LEU A 128 -18.49 0.91 -28.32
CA LEU A 128 -19.16 0.49 -27.10
C LEU A 128 -19.84 1.67 -26.42
N ALA A 129 -21.14 1.54 -26.16
CA ALA A 129 -21.95 2.58 -25.52
C ALA A 129 -22.04 2.42 -24.00
N GLY A 130 -21.90 1.19 -23.49
CA GLY A 130 -21.96 0.95 -22.06
C GLY A 130 -21.70 -0.51 -21.67
N MET A 131 -21.64 -0.74 -20.36
CA MET A 131 -21.45 -2.06 -19.76
C MET A 131 -22.42 -2.22 -18.59
N ILE A 132 -23.25 -3.27 -18.64
CA ILE A 132 -24.22 -3.57 -17.58
C ILE A 132 -23.73 -4.79 -16.80
N PRO A 133 -23.47 -4.66 -15.49
CA PRO A 133 -23.11 -5.79 -14.66
C PRO A 133 -24.29 -6.74 -14.50
N LEU A 134 -24.03 -8.03 -14.60
CA LEU A 134 -25.01 -9.09 -14.42
C LEU A 134 -24.71 -9.89 -13.15
N ASN A 135 -25.78 -10.30 -12.44
CA ASN A 135 -25.63 -11.06 -11.21
C ASN A 135 -25.00 -12.45 -11.48
N PRO A 136 -23.82 -12.77 -10.93
CA PRO A 136 -23.17 -14.05 -11.16
C PRO A 136 -23.94 -15.26 -10.64
N ALA A 137 -24.84 -15.07 -9.65
CA ALA A 137 -25.68 -16.16 -9.14
C ALA A 137 -26.67 -16.67 -10.18
N LEU A 138 -27.05 -15.82 -11.12
CA LEU A 138 -28.06 -16.07 -12.15
C LEU A 138 -27.44 -16.40 -13.52
N MET A 139 -26.09 -16.46 -13.57
CA MET A 139 -25.34 -16.68 -14.81
C MET A 139 -24.74 -18.09 -14.85
N ARG A 140 -24.95 -18.78 -15.96
CA ARG A 140 -24.40 -20.10 -16.23
C ARG A 140 -23.63 -20.11 -17.54
N PRO A 141 -22.29 -20.07 -17.51
CA PRO A 141 -21.49 -20.30 -18.72
C PRO A 141 -21.52 -21.79 -19.12
N PHE A 142 -21.61 -22.06 -20.42
CA PHE A 142 -21.56 -23.42 -20.96
C PHE A 142 -20.88 -23.43 -22.34
N ARG A 143 -20.47 -24.62 -22.78
CA ARG A 143 -19.96 -24.81 -24.15
C ARG A 143 -20.99 -25.58 -24.97
N ASP A 144 -21.16 -25.12 -26.21
CA ASP A 144 -21.98 -25.84 -27.17
C ASP A 144 -21.25 -27.09 -27.71
N SER A 145 -21.90 -27.81 -28.64
CA SER A 145 -21.34 -29.00 -29.29
C SER A 145 -20.10 -28.71 -30.15
N LYS A 146 -19.86 -27.44 -30.52
CA LYS A 146 -18.71 -26.98 -31.29
C LYS A 146 -17.59 -26.44 -30.38
N GLY A 147 -17.77 -26.47 -29.05
CA GLY A 147 -16.80 -25.96 -28.06
C GLY A 147 -16.88 -24.45 -27.86
N GLN A 148 -17.81 -23.73 -28.49
CA GLN A 148 -18.02 -22.30 -28.33
C GLN A 148 -18.63 -22.01 -26.96
N VAL A 149 -18.20 -20.91 -26.32
CA VAL A 149 -18.70 -20.49 -25.00
C VAL A 149 -19.95 -19.65 -25.18
N TRP A 150 -20.97 -19.99 -24.43
CA TRP A 150 -22.24 -19.28 -24.33
C TRP A 150 -22.56 -19.00 -22.88
N TYR A 151 -23.36 -17.97 -22.62
CA TYR A 151 -23.77 -17.51 -21.30
C TYR A 151 -25.29 -17.51 -21.19
N GLU A 152 -25.81 -18.38 -20.34
CA GLU A 152 -27.22 -18.45 -20.00
C GLU A 152 -27.48 -17.58 -18.77
N TYR A 153 -28.32 -16.59 -18.89
CA TYR A 153 -28.75 -15.71 -17.82
C TYR A 153 -30.25 -15.90 -17.53
N GLN A 154 -30.54 -16.19 -16.26
CA GLN A 154 -31.90 -16.41 -15.79
C GLN A 154 -32.31 -15.33 -14.80
N PRO A 155 -32.86 -14.19 -15.22
CA PRO A 155 -33.32 -13.15 -14.30
C PRO A 155 -34.47 -13.68 -13.42
N ASN A 156 -34.62 -13.13 -12.20
CA ASN A 156 -35.63 -13.61 -11.23
C ASN A 156 -37.08 -13.52 -11.76
N ASN A 157 -37.38 -12.52 -12.59
CA ASN A 157 -38.73 -12.22 -13.09
C ASN A 157 -38.78 -12.11 -14.64
N GLY A 158 -37.90 -12.82 -15.33
CA GLY A 158 -37.81 -12.70 -16.79
C GLY A 158 -37.56 -14.02 -17.50
N GLU A 159 -37.65 -13.96 -18.83
CA GLU A 159 -37.32 -15.08 -19.68
C GLU A 159 -35.83 -15.39 -19.63
N ARG A 160 -35.50 -16.64 -19.88
CA ARG A 160 -34.12 -17.11 -20.02
C ARG A 160 -33.48 -16.46 -21.25
N LEU A 161 -32.35 -15.79 -21.01
CA LEU A 161 -31.54 -15.12 -22.02
C LEU A 161 -30.27 -15.91 -22.29
N VAL A 162 -29.85 -15.98 -23.54
CA VAL A 162 -28.58 -16.63 -23.93
C VAL A 162 -27.77 -15.63 -24.73
N TYR A 163 -26.54 -15.40 -24.28
CA TYR A 163 -25.61 -14.44 -24.88
C TYR A 163 -24.39 -15.16 -25.47
N GLY A 164 -23.88 -14.64 -26.57
CA GLY A 164 -22.60 -15.06 -27.13
C GLY A 164 -21.38 -14.59 -26.31
N ALA A 165 -20.22 -15.14 -26.60
CA ALA A 165 -18.99 -14.80 -25.91
C ALA A 165 -18.57 -13.34 -26.16
N GLU A 166 -18.96 -12.76 -27.28
CA GLU A 166 -18.69 -11.38 -27.69
C GLU A 166 -19.59 -10.34 -26.99
N GLU A 167 -20.72 -10.79 -26.44
CA GLU A 167 -21.67 -9.92 -25.73
C GLU A 167 -21.36 -9.80 -24.24
N ILE A 168 -20.54 -10.71 -23.68
CA ILE A 168 -20.29 -10.81 -22.25
C ILE A 168 -18.79 -10.67 -21.95
N MET A 169 -18.40 -9.62 -21.27
CA MET A 169 -17.10 -9.52 -20.65
C MET A 169 -17.11 -10.28 -19.31
N HIS A 170 -16.40 -11.41 -19.28
CA HIS A 170 -16.38 -12.32 -18.14
C HIS A 170 -15.03 -12.32 -17.45
N PHE A 171 -14.98 -11.81 -16.23
CA PHE A 171 -13.83 -11.90 -15.34
C PHE A 171 -13.91 -13.15 -14.48
N THR A 172 -12.76 -13.82 -14.26
CA THR A 172 -12.67 -15.05 -13.47
C THR A 172 -11.48 -15.04 -12.54
N ILE A 173 -11.62 -15.68 -11.37
CA ILE A 173 -10.48 -16.06 -10.50
C ILE A 173 -10.50 -17.57 -10.31
N PHE A 174 -9.32 -18.19 -10.14
CA PHE A 174 -9.17 -19.65 -9.99
C PHE A 174 -9.98 -20.45 -11.01
N SER A 175 -9.92 -20.01 -12.29
CA SER A 175 -10.77 -20.58 -13.35
C SER A 175 -10.34 -21.98 -13.75
N ASP A 176 -11.32 -22.84 -14.03
CA ASP A 176 -11.16 -24.14 -14.70
C ASP A 176 -11.14 -24.04 -16.24
N GLY A 177 -11.09 -22.82 -16.77
CA GLY A 177 -11.15 -22.50 -18.19
C GLY A 177 -12.54 -22.10 -18.70
N LEU A 178 -13.58 -22.25 -17.89
CA LEU A 178 -14.95 -21.82 -18.20
C LEU A 178 -15.55 -20.98 -17.08
N LYS A 179 -15.43 -21.45 -15.85
CA LYS A 179 -15.99 -20.81 -14.66
C LYS A 179 -14.89 -20.57 -13.63
N GLY A 180 -14.92 -19.43 -12.99
CA GLY A 180 -14.07 -19.14 -11.83
C GLY A 180 -14.66 -19.72 -10.55
N ARG A 181 -13.81 -19.96 -9.55
CA ARG A 181 -14.19 -20.39 -8.21
C ARG A 181 -13.83 -19.32 -7.20
N SER A 182 -14.71 -19.13 -6.21
CA SER A 182 -14.49 -18.08 -5.21
C SER A 182 -13.51 -18.50 -4.13
N VAL A 183 -12.94 -17.48 -3.49
CA VAL A 183 -12.14 -17.66 -2.27
C VAL A 183 -12.98 -18.30 -1.17
N ILE A 184 -14.26 -17.92 -1.07
CA ILE A 184 -15.23 -18.50 -0.11
C ILE A 184 -15.47 -19.99 -0.37
N GLU A 185 -15.61 -20.38 -1.64
CA GLU A 185 -15.84 -21.79 -2.02
C GLU A 185 -14.68 -22.70 -1.57
N TYR A 186 -13.45 -22.24 -1.76
CA TYR A 186 -12.26 -23.00 -1.36
C TYR A 186 -12.03 -23.04 0.15
N ASN A 187 -12.45 -22.00 0.88
CA ASN A 187 -12.22 -21.85 2.32
C ASN A 187 -13.50 -21.97 3.15
N ARG A 188 -14.52 -22.64 2.60
CA ARG A 188 -15.83 -22.71 3.26
C ARG A 188 -15.79 -23.32 4.65
N GLU A 189 -14.88 -24.29 4.91
CA GLU A 189 -14.75 -24.91 6.23
C GLU A 189 -14.25 -23.89 7.26
N ALA A 190 -13.23 -23.08 6.92
CA ALA A 190 -12.74 -22.03 7.80
C ALA A 190 -13.80 -20.95 8.08
N VAL A 191 -14.54 -20.52 7.03
CA VAL A 191 -15.63 -19.55 7.17
C VAL A 191 -16.77 -20.16 8.00
N GLY A 192 -17.13 -21.43 7.76
CA GLY A 192 -18.15 -22.14 8.50
C GLY A 192 -17.83 -22.29 9.98
N LEU A 193 -16.56 -22.59 10.30
CA LEU A 193 -16.09 -22.62 11.68
C LEU A 193 -16.21 -21.25 12.35
N GLY A 194 -15.86 -20.16 11.65
CA GLY A 194 -16.03 -18.80 12.14
C GLY A 194 -17.48 -18.45 12.47
N LEU A 195 -18.40 -18.76 11.57
CA LEU A 195 -19.84 -18.57 11.78
C LEU A 195 -20.38 -19.42 12.94
N ALA A 196 -19.91 -20.68 13.04
CA ALA A 196 -20.27 -21.57 14.16
C ALA A 196 -19.81 -21.01 15.51
N ALA A 197 -18.58 -20.48 15.57
CA ALA A 197 -18.05 -19.84 16.77
C ALA A 197 -18.86 -18.60 17.17
N GLU A 198 -19.25 -17.75 16.22
CA GLU A 198 -20.13 -16.60 16.50
C GLU A 198 -21.50 -17.03 17.01
N GLN A 199 -22.12 -18.03 16.38
CA GLN A 199 -23.40 -18.58 16.84
C GLN A 199 -23.29 -19.21 18.24
N PHE A 200 -22.20 -19.92 18.50
CA PHE A 200 -21.94 -20.48 19.83
C PHE A 200 -21.82 -19.37 20.88
N GLY A 201 -21.00 -18.34 20.60
CA GLY A 201 -20.87 -17.19 21.49
C GLY A 201 -22.22 -16.48 21.74
N ALA A 202 -22.98 -16.24 20.68
CA ALA A 202 -24.30 -15.61 20.78
C ALA A 202 -25.26 -16.43 21.68
N ARG A 203 -25.28 -17.76 21.51
CA ARG A 203 -26.09 -18.65 22.35
C ARG A 203 -25.60 -18.66 23.80
N LEU A 204 -24.29 -18.66 24.04
CA LEU A 204 -23.71 -18.59 25.37
C LEU A 204 -24.17 -17.32 26.08
N PHE A 205 -24.10 -16.16 25.44
CA PHE A 205 -24.58 -14.89 26.00
C PHE A 205 -26.09 -14.85 26.14
N GLN A 206 -26.85 -15.40 25.20
CA GLN A 206 -28.31 -15.49 25.26
C GLN A 206 -28.77 -16.31 26.49
N ASN A 207 -28.04 -17.37 26.80
CA ASN A 207 -28.34 -18.24 27.96
C ASN A 207 -27.70 -17.72 29.27
N GLY A 208 -27.26 -16.46 29.32
CA GLY A 208 -26.71 -15.82 30.51
C GLY A 208 -25.30 -16.25 30.89
N ALA A 209 -24.53 -16.78 29.90
CA ALA A 209 -23.17 -17.30 30.08
C ALA A 209 -23.04 -18.36 31.22
N THR A 210 -24.16 -18.90 31.68
CA THR A 210 -24.17 -19.97 32.67
C THR A 210 -24.05 -21.32 31.98
N PRO A 211 -23.05 -22.13 32.32
CA PRO A 211 -22.96 -23.49 31.80
C PRO A 211 -24.20 -24.26 32.17
N GLY A 212 -24.67 -25.11 31.25
CA GLY A 212 -25.76 -26.04 31.54
C GLY A 212 -25.45 -26.85 32.77
N GLY A 213 -26.42 -27.06 33.63
CA GLY A 213 -26.29 -27.85 34.85
C GLY A 213 -27.42 -28.86 34.98
N VAL A 214 -27.24 -29.79 35.86
CA VAL A 214 -28.23 -30.79 36.22
C VAL A 214 -28.77 -30.43 37.61
N LEU A 215 -30.08 -30.33 37.68
CA LEU A 215 -30.75 -30.33 38.98
C LEU A 215 -30.94 -31.78 39.45
N GLN A 216 -30.24 -32.14 40.49
CA GLN A 216 -30.29 -33.46 41.10
C GLN A 216 -31.13 -33.42 42.35
N THR A 217 -32.03 -34.39 42.51
CA THR A 217 -32.82 -34.60 43.74
C THR A 217 -32.94 -36.09 43.98
N ASP A 218 -32.95 -36.48 45.24
CA ASP A 218 -33.13 -37.88 45.68
C ASP A 218 -34.63 -38.28 45.67
N GLN A 219 -35.52 -37.34 45.38
CA GLN A 219 -36.97 -37.56 45.33
C GLN A 219 -37.49 -37.66 43.91
N VAL A 220 -38.48 -38.53 43.69
CA VAL A 220 -39.19 -38.64 42.43
C VAL A 220 -40.16 -37.48 42.27
N LEU A 221 -39.91 -36.60 41.31
CA LEU A 221 -40.81 -35.47 41.03
C LEU A 221 -42.02 -35.95 40.20
N SER A 222 -43.23 -35.49 40.58
CA SER A 222 -44.41 -35.67 39.74
C SER A 222 -44.26 -34.92 38.41
N ASP A 223 -44.99 -35.34 37.37
CA ASP A 223 -44.92 -34.69 36.03
C ASP A 223 -45.29 -33.22 36.13
N LYS A 224 -46.28 -32.85 36.92
CA LYS A 224 -46.69 -31.47 37.16
C LYS A 224 -45.59 -30.64 37.85
N ALA A 225 -44.88 -31.23 38.85
CA ALA A 225 -43.76 -30.57 39.49
C ALA A 225 -42.60 -30.36 38.56
N ARG A 226 -42.33 -31.32 37.65
CA ARG A 226 -41.31 -31.22 36.62
C ARG A 226 -41.60 -30.11 35.58
N GLU A 227 -42.86 -30.00 35.15
CA GLU A 227 -43.28 -28.92 34.23
C GLU A 227 -43.20 -27.54 34.90
N ASN A 228 -43.66 -27.40 36.12
CA ASN A 228 -43.56 -26.16 36.89
C ASN A 228 -42.09 -25.72 37.08
N LEU A 229 -41.21 -26.67 37.36
CA LEU A 229 -39.80 -26.43 37.54
C LEU A 229 -39.16 -25.95 36.24
N LYS A 230 -39.47 -26.61 35.08
CA LYS A 230 -39.03 -26.19 33.77
C LYS A 230 -39.52 -24.77 33.42
N ALA A 231 -40.80 -24.49 33.68
CA ALA A 231 -41.37 -23.16 33.41
C ALA A 231 -40.69 -22.07 34.26
N SER A 232 -40.48 -22.33 35.57
CA SER A 232 -39.81 -21.40 36.46
C SER A 232 -38.34 -21.14 36.09
N LEU A 233 -37.62 -22.19 35.69
CA LEU A 233 -36.25 -22.05 35.20
C LEU A 233 -36.19 -21.21 33.92
N LYS A 234 -37.09 -21.48 32.98
CA LYS A 234 -37.17 -20.74 31.74
C LYS A 234 -37.47 -19.26 31.95
N GLU A 235 -38.46 -18.95 32.79
CA GLU A 235 -38.90 -17.58 33.04
C GLU A 235 -37.89 -16.75 33.83
N ARG A 236 -37.20 -17.36 34.81
CA ARG A 236 -36.38 -16.63 35.80
C ARG A 236 -34.89 -16.68 35.54
N HIS A 237 -34.40 -17.63 34.75
CA HIS A 237 -32.95 -17.88 34.55
C HIS A 237 -32.53 -17.99 33.11
N GLU A 238 -33.42 -18.06 32.12
CA GLU A 238 -33.06 -17.96 30.70
C GLU A 238 -33.02 -16.50 30.27
N GLY A 239 -32.02 -16.16 29.39
CA GLY A 239 -31.85 -14.85 28.82
C GLY A 239 -30.79 -14.00 29.53
N SER A 240 -30.12 -13.13 28.74
CA SER A 240 -29.03 -12.24 29.20
C SER A 240 -29.46 -11.28 30.32
N GLN A 241 -30.74 -10.92 30.38
CA GLN A 241 -31.30 -10.03 31.41
C GLN A 241 -31.48 -10.73 32.78
N ASN A 242 -31.48 -12.06 32.79
CA ASN A 242 -31.63 -12.86 34.00
C ASN A 242 -30.31 -13.48 34.46
N ALA A 243 -29.20 -13.13 33.83
CA ALA A 243 -27.88 -13.61 34.22
C ALA A 243 -27.56 -13.25 35.69
N HIS A 244 -26.89 -14.15 36.38
CA HIS A 244 -26.44 -13.99 37.78
C HIS A 244 -27.57 -13.82 38.86
N ARG A 245 -28.83 -14.14 38.55
CA ARG A 245 -29.88 -14.16 39.56
C ARG A 245 -29.71 -15.36 40.49
N THR A 246 -29.92 -15.12 41.77
CA THR A 246 -29.88 -16.18 42.79
C THR A 246 -31.01 -17.17 42.57
N MET A 247 -30.69 -18.46 42.50
CA MET A 247 -31.65 -19.56 42.42
C MET A 247 -31.90 -20.11 43.79
N VAL A 248 -33.17 -20.23 44.16
CA VAL A 248 -33.58 -20.91 45.39
C VAL A 248 -33.99 -22.34 45.06
N LEU A 249 -33.28 -23.30 45.60
CA LEU A 249 -33.55 -24.74 45.41
C LEU A 249 -34.27 -25.27 46.63
N GLU A 250 -35.44 -25.88 46.40
CA GLU A 250 -36.27 -26.50 47.42
C GLU A 250 -36.13 -28.03 47.41
N GLN A 251 -36.66 -28.71 48.44
CA GLN A 251 -36.73 -30.17 48.47
C GLN A 251 -35.43 -30.94 48.34
N GLY A 252 -34.33 -30.40 48.83
CA GLY A 252 -33.04 -31.07 48.80
C GLY A 252 -32.41 -31.11 47.37
N MET A 253 -32.91 -30.31 46.44
CA MET A 253 -32.33 -30.23 45.09
C MET A 253 -30.92 -29.63 45.15
N LYS A 254 -30.02 -30.22 44.43
CA LYS A 254 -28.65 -29.73 44.26
C LYS A 254 -28.44 -29.34 42.81
N TRP A 255 -27.85 -28.17 42.58
CA TRP A 255 -27.37 -27.78 41.28
C TRP A 255 -25.95 -28.30 41.09
N GLN A 256 -25.77 -29.15 40.13
CA GLN A 256 -24.46 -29.60 39.70
C GLN A 256 -24.17 -29.02 38.30
N GLN A 257 -23.18 -28.22 38.25
CA GLN A 257 -22.72 -27.67 36.97
C GLN A 257 -22.15 -28.82 36.14
N VAL A 258 -22.78 -29.07 34.98
CA VAL A 258 -22.30 -30.02 33.97
C VAL A 258 -21.96 -29.15 32.76
N GLY A 259 -20.82 -28.58 32.79
CA GLY A 259 -20.37 -27.76 31.70
C GLY A 259 -18.85 -27.79 31.63
N ILE A 260 -18.34 -27.81 30.43
CA ILE A 260 -16.97 -27.40 30.16
C ILE A 260 -16.90 -25.95 30.62
N ASN A 261 -16.06 -25.67 31.64
CA ASN A 261 -15.72 -24.31 31.96
C ASN A 261 -15.04 -23.77 30.69
N PRO A 262 -15.66 -22.94 29.86
CA PRO A 262 -14.95 -22.42 28.74
C PRO A 262 -13.83 -21.58 29.33
N ASP A 263 -12.61 -22.02 29.22
CA ASP A 263 -11.50 -21.10 29.37
C ASP A 263 -11.76 -19.98 28.36
N ASP A 264 -12.33 -18.89 28.86
CA ASP A 264 -12.75 -17.74 28.04
C ASP A 264 -11.58 -17.20 27.19
N ALA A 265 -10.36 -17.41 27.68
CA ALA A 265 -9.13 -17.13 26.97
C ALA A 265 -8.97 -17.95 25.66
N GLN A 266 -9.22 -19.27 25.69
CA GLN A 266 -9.07 -20.14 24.51
C GLN A 266 -10.11 -19.82 23.43
N PHE A 267 -11.32 -19.45 23.83
CA PHE A 267 -12.35 -19.02 22.88
C PHE A 267 -11.99 -17.70 22.19
N LEU A 268 -11.49 -16.73 22.98
CA LEU A 268 -11.03 -15.44 22.43
C LEU A 268 -9.81 -15.62 21.51
N GLU A 269 -8.86 -16.46 21.88
CA GLU A 269 -7.70 -16.77 21.04
C GLU A 269 -8.12 -17.45 19.72
N THR A 270 -9.08 -18.36 19.78
CA THR A 270 -9.64 -19.01 18.58
C THR A 270 -10.28 -17.99 17.65
N ARG A 271 -11.04 -17.03 18.16
CA ARG A 271 -11.64 -15.96 17.35
C ARG A 271 -10.58 -15.05 16.71
N LYS A 272 -9.54 -14.69 17.45
CA LYS A 272 -8.42 -13.91 16.92
C LYS A 272 -7.69 -14.68 15.82
N PHE A 273 -7.40 -15.96 16.04
CA PHE A 273 -6.77 -16.81 15.03
C PHE A 273 -7.60 -16.89 13.74
N GLN A 274 -8.92 -17.03 13.86
CA GLN A 274 -9.83 -17.05 12.71
C GLN A 274 -9.83 -15.75 11.94
N THR A 275 -9.78 -14.60 12.62
CA THR A 275 -9.69 -13.30 11.97
C THR A 275 -8.42 -13.20 11.13
N ALA A 276 -7.27 -13.61 11.67
CA ALA A 276 -6.00 -13.63 10.95
C ALA A 276 -5.99 -14.64 9.79
N GLU A 277 -6.68 -15.78 9.93
CA GLU A 277 -6.81 -16.78 8.88
C GLU A 277 -7.64 -16.26 7.72
N ILE A 278 -8.76 -15.58 7.99
CA ILE A 278 -9.60 -14.94 6.97
C ILE A 278 -8.83 -13.80 6.27
N ALA A 279 -8.09 -12.99 7.00
CA ALA A 279 -7.25 -11.95 6.41
C ALA A 279 -6.24 -12.54 5.42
N ARG A 280 -5.61 -13.66 5.78
CA ARG A 280 -4.67 -14.41 4.93
C ARG A 280 -5.34 -14.98 3.69
N MET A 281 -6.56 -15.48 3.81
CA MET A 281 -7.37 -16.01 2.72
C MET A 281 -7.58 -14.98 1.60
N PHE A 282 -7.84 -13.72 1.97
CA PHE A 282 -8.00 -12.60 1.04
C PHE A 282 -6.70 -11.86 0.72
N ARG A 283 -5.59 -12.24 1.34
CA ARG A 283 -4.29 -11.53 1.27
C ARG A 283 -4.40 -10.07 1.74
N VAL A 284 -5.26 -9.80 2.70
CA VAL A 284 -5.39 -8.47 3.32
C VAL A 284 -4.50 -8.44 4.56
N PRO A 285 -3.59 -7.47 4.70
CA PRO A 285 -2.78 -7.33 5.89
C PRO A 285 -3.65 -7.12 7.15
N PRO A 286 -3.35 -7.78 8.28
CA PRO A 286 -4.18 -7.72 9.49
C PRO A 286 -4.40 -6.31 10.03
N HIS A 287 -3.42 -5.41 9.91
CA HIS A 287 -3.55 -4.03 10.38
C HIS A 287 -4.68 -3.26 9.66
N LEU A 288 -4.96 -3.57 8.39
CA LEU A 288 -6.05 -2.92 7.64
C LEU A 288 -7.44 -3.31 8.13
N ILE A 289 -7.59 -4.50 8.75
CA ILE A 289 -8.83 -4.94 9.39
C ILE A 289 -8.87 -4.64 10.89
N GLY A 290 -7.94 -3.83 11.40
CA GLY A 290 -7.90 -3.38 12.79
C GLY A 290 -7.16 -4.30 13.76
N ASP A 291 -6.47 -5.34 13.27
CA ASP A 291 -5.61 -6.20 14.10
C ASP A 291 -4.18 -5.62 14.13
N LEU A 292 -3.87 -4.92 15.23
CA LEU A 292 -2.59 -4.24 15.43
C LEU A 292 -1.66 -4.97 16.41
N GLU A 293 -2.02 -6.15 16.92
CA GLU A 293 -1.25 -6.82 17.99
C GLU A 293 0.22 -7.10 17.63
N ARG A 294 0.54 -7.23 16.35
CA ARG A 294 1.90 -7.49 15.86
C ARG A 294 2.46 -6.40 14.94
N SER A 295 1.87 -5.21 14.99
CA SER A 295 2.22 -4.13 14.08
C SER A 295 3.03 -3.05 14.79
N THR A 296 4.23 -2.74 14.27
CA THR A 296 5.00 -1.55 14.62
C THR A 296 4.91 -0.54 13.47
N ASN A 297 5.12 0.75 13.73
CA ASN A 297 4.99 1.80 12.72
C ASN A 297 5.80 1.52 11.44
N ASN A 298 7.04 1.07 11.57
CA ASN A 298 7.89 0.73 10.41
C ASN A 298 7.37 -0.48 9.62
N ASN A 299 6.70 -1.43 10.28
CA ASN A 299 6.10 -2.59 9.62
C ASN A 299 4.82 -2.22 8.85
N ILE A 300 4.07 -1.21 9.30
CA ILE A 300 2.81 -0.80 8.67
C ILE A 300 3.05 -0.22 7.28
N GLU A 301 4.07 0.63 7.11
CA GLU A 301 4.43 1.17 5.80
C GLU A 301 4.85 0.06 4.83
N GLN A 302 5.73 -0.84 5.28
CA GLN A 302 6.16 -1.97 4.47
C GLN A 302 5.00 -2.90 4.11
N GLN A 303 4.09 -3.18 5.05
CA GLN A 303 2.90 -3.98 4.80
C GLN A 303 1.91 -3.29 3.85
N SER A 304 1.83 -1.96 3.88
CA SER A 304 1.00 -1.19 2.95
C SER A 304 1.52 -1.27 1.52
N LEU A 305 2.84 -1.17 1.33
CA LEU A 305 3.48 -1.41 0.02
C LEU A 305 3.30 -2.85 -0.45
N ASP A 306 3.48 -3.81 0.46
CA ASP A 306 3.28 -5.24 0.19
C ASP A 306 1.83 -5.52 -0.25
N PHE A 307 0.84 -4.88 0.37
CA PHE A 307 -0.56 -4.97 -0.05
C PHE A 307 -0.78 -4.47 -1.48
N VAL A 308 -0.17 -3.36 -1.87
CA VAL A 308 -0.24 -2.86 -3.25
C VAL A 308 0.39 -3.85 -4.23
N VAL A 309 1.62 -4.30 -3.95
CA VAL A 309 2.39 -5.16 -4.87
C VAL A 309 1.81 -6.56 -4.95
N ASN A 310 1.54 -7.20 -3.80
CA ASN A 310 1.20 -8.63 -3.75
C ASN A 310 -0.31 -8.90 -3.77
N THR A 311 -1.14 -7.89 -3.46
CA THR A 311 -2.60 -8.05 -3.46
C THR A 311 -3.25 -7.24 -4.58
N LEU A 312 -3.13 -5.91 -4.61
CA LEU A 312 -3.85 -5.10 -5.58
C LEU A 312 -3.36 -5.28 -7.02
N THR A 313 -2.04 -5.38 -7.23
CA THR A 313 -1.47 -5.53 -8.58
C THR A 313 -1.96 -6.78 -9.33
N PRO A 314 -2.02 -7.99 -8.74
CA PRO A 314 -2.61 -9.15 -9.41
C PRO A 314 -4.08 -8.96 -9.82
N TRP A 315 -4.86 -8.26 -8.99
CA TRP A 315 -6.27 -7.96 -9.30
C TRP A 315 -6.40 -6.99 -10.47
N THR A 316 -5.72 -5.85 -10.41
CA THR A 316 -5.77 -4.86 -11.51
C THR A 316 -5.19 -5.40 -12.81
N THR A 317 -4.13 -6.21 -12.74
CA THR A 317 -3.58 -6.89 -13.93
C THR A 317 -4.63 -7.77 -14.58
N ARG A 318 -5.35 -8.59 -13.80
CA ARG A 318 -6.43 -9.45 -14.29
C ARG A 318 -7.55 -8.65 -14.93
N LEU A 319 -8.01 -7.59 -14.25
CA LEU A 319 -9.07 -6.72 -14.75
C LEU A 319 -8.63 -6.02 -16.03
N SER A 320 -7.45 -5.40 -16.04
CA SER A 320 -6.90 -4.69 -17.20
C SER A 320 -6.72 -5.60 -18.42
N GLN A 321 -6.13 -6.78 -18.22
CA GLN A 321 -5.92 -7.72 -19.33
C GLN A 321 -7.24 -8.24 -19.91
N ARG A 322 -8.25 -8.48 -19.07
CA ARG A 322 -9.58 -8.89 -19.55
C ARG A 322 -10.24 -7.76 -20.32
N MET A 323 -10.25 -6.55 -19.77
CA MET A 323 -10.78 -5.37 -20.48
C MET A 323 -10.07 -5.12 -21.80
N GLN A 324 -8.73 -5.20 -21.83
CA GLN A 324 -7.97 -5.06 -23.08
C GLN A 324 -8.34 -6.14 -24.12
N LYS A 325 -8.54 -7.38 -23.66
CA LYS A 325 -8.91 -8.47 -24.56
C LYS A 325 -10.28 -8.24 -25.20
N ASP A 326 -11.27 -7.82 -24.44
CA ASP A 326 -12.67 -7.80 -24.87
C ASP A 326 -13.09 -6.43 -25.44
N LEU A 327 -12.50 -5.33 -24.99
CA LEU A 327 -12.91 -3.97 -25.36
C LEU A 327 -12.05 -3.33 -26.47
N LEU A 328 -10.81 -3.80 -26.65
CA LEU A 328 -9.92 -3.26 -27.68
C LEU A 328 -9.84 -4.20 -28.88
N THR A 329 -9.94 -3.61 -30.06
CA THR A 329 -9.68 -4.33 -31.32
C THR A 329 -8.21 -4.75 -31.41
N ASP A 330 -7.87 -5.70 -32.28
CA ASP A 330 -6.48 -6.17 -32.43
C ASP A 330 -5.53 -5.07 -32.93
N THR A 331 -6.02 -4.14 -33.72
CA THR A 331 -5.27 -2.93 -34.10
C THR A 331 -5.16 -1.96 -32.92
N GLY A 332 -6.24 -1.79 -32.15
CA GLY A 332 -6.27 -0.95 -30.97
C GLY A 332 -5.27 -1.40 -29.89
N LYS A 333 -5.13 -2.70 -29.65
CA LYS A 333 -4.18 -3.28 -28.68
C LYS A 333 -2.72 -2.92 -28.94
N LYS A 334 -2.36 -2.62 -30.21
CA LYS A 334 -0.99 -2.17 -30.56
C LYS A 334 -0.72 -0.76 -30.08
N SER A 335 -1.72 0.12 -30.14
CA SER A 335 -1.59 1.55 -29.85
C SER A 335 -2.07 1.95 -28.46
N PHE A 336 -3.03 1.21 -27.89
CA PHE A 336 -3.66 1.54 -26.62
C PHE A 336 -3.56 0.40 -25.61
N PHE A 337 -3.69 0.74 -24.35
CA PHE A 337 -3.90 -0.22 -23.27
C PHE A 337 -4.76 0.40 -22.16
N ILE A 338 -5.41 -0.47 -21.39
CA ILE A 338 -6.24 -0.08 -20.24
C ILE A 338 -5.47 -0.41 -18.98
N GLY A 339 -5.41 0.51 -18.04
CA GLY A 339 -4.67 0.30 -16.80
C GLY A 339 -5.17 1.15 -15.65
N PHE A 340 -4.90 0.67 -14.44
CA PHE A 340 -5.12 1.40 -13.20
C PHE A 340 -3.88 2.22 -12.86
N ASP A 341 -4.09 3.41 -12.32
CA ASP A 341 -3.02 4.27 -11.86
C ASP A 341 -2.80 4.11 -10.35
N TYR A 342 -1.57 3.82 -9.97
CA TYR A 342 -1.16 3.65 -8.58
C TYR A 342 -0.44 4.87 -8.01
N SER A 343 -0.21 5.91 -8.82
CA SER A 343 0.66 7.04 -8.47
C SER A 343 0.32 7.62 -7.11
N ALA A 344 -0.97 7.84 -6.83
CA ALA A 344 -1.43 8.39 -5.57
C ALA A 344 -1.21 7.47 -4.35
N ARG A 345 -1.20 6.14 -4.55
CA ARG A 345 -1.03 5.16 -3.45
C ARG A 345 0.42 4.78 -3.19
N LEU A 346 1.28 4.90 -4.19
CA LEU A 346 2.72 4.64 -4.08
C LEU A 346 3.50 5.86 -3.60
N GLN A 347 2.89 7.04 -3.60
CA GLN A 347 3.44 8.23 -2.98
C GLN A 347 3.46 7.98 -1.46
N GLY A 348 4.66 7.75 -0.91
CA GLY A 348 4.89 7.58 0.51
C GLY A 348 4.46 8.81 1.35
N ASP A 349 4.94 8.89 2.57
CA ASP A 349 4.75 10.06 3.42
C ASP A 349 5.28 11.35 2.77
N SER A 350 5.06 12.51 3.39
CA SER A 350 5.51 13.80 2.87
C SER A 350 7.03 13.86 2.63
N ALA A 351 7.82 13.16 3.44
CA ALA A 351 9.27 13.08 3.30
C ALA A 351 9.67 12.25 2.08
N GLY A 352 9.01 11.10 1.87
CA GLY A 352 9.20 10.26 0.68
C GLY A 352 8.82 10.97 -0.61
N ARG A 353 7.70 11.70 -0.63
CA ARG A 353 7.28 12.53 -1.77
C ARG A 353 8.29 13.63 -2.09
N ALA A 354 8.73 14.37 -1.05
CA ALA A 354 9.73 15.41 -1.22
C ALA A 354 11.06 14.84 -1.75
N ALA A 355 11.49 13.68 -1.25
CA ALA A 355 12.69 13.00 -1.73
C ALA A 355 12.55 12.56 -3.21
N LEU A 356 11.41 11.98 -3.59
CA LEU A 356 11.11 11.60 -4.97
C LEU A 356 11.07 12.83 -5.89
N GLY A 357 10.36 13.89 -5.50
CA GLY A 357 10.28 15.14 -6.27
C GLY A 357 11.66 15.75 -6.51
N ASN A 358 12.48 15.81 -5.46
CA ASN A 358 13.87 16.29 -5.56
C ASN A 358 14.73 15.39 -6.47
N ALA A 359 14.59 14.07 -6.38
CA ALA A 359 15.33 13.15 -7.23
C ALA A 359 14.94 13.31 -8.71
N LEU A 360 13.63 13.39 -9.02
CA LEU A 360 13.13 13.60 -10.37
C LEU A 360 13.53 14.96 -10.94
N PHE A 361 13.49 16.01 -10.14
CA PHE A 361 13.93 17.36 -10.53
C PHE A 361 15.42 17.38 -10.83
N ASN A 362 16.25 16.84 -9.93
CA ASN A 362 17.70 16.85 -10.07
C ASN A 362 18.20 15.97 -11.22
N THR A 363 17.44 14.95 -11.62
CA THR A 363 17.75 14.11 -12.78
C THR A 363 17.23 14.70 -14.09
N GLY A 364 16.48 15.82 -14.05
CA GLY A 364 15.82 16.39 -15.20
C GLY A 364 14.67 15.53 -15.74
N ALA A 365 14.19 14.57 -14.95
CA ALA A 365 13.09 13.69 -15.34
C ALA A 365 11.72 14.34 -15.16
N ALA A 366 11.59 15.35 -14.31
CA ALA A 366 10.36 16.10 -14.08
C ALA A 366 10.62 17.63 -14.11
N SER A 367 9.68 18.37 -14.69
CA SER A 367 9.63 19.83 -14.61
C SER A 367 9.03 20.29 -13.28
N PRO A 368 9.18 21.57 -12.87
CA PRO A 368 8.45 22.11 -11.73
C PRO A 368 6.93 21.95 -11.80
N ASN A 369 6.33 22.00 -13.00
CA ASN A 369 4.90 21.80 -13.18
C ASN A 369 4.50 20.33 -13.03
N ASP A 370 5.33 19.37 -13.48
CA ASP A 370 5.09 17.95 -13.24
C ASP A 370 5.08 17.63 -11.74
N ILE A 371 6.00 18.23 -10.97
CA ILE A 371 6.04 18.05 -9.51
C ILE A 371 4.83 18.71 -8.84
N ARG A 372 4.41 19.89 -9.32
CA ARG A 372 3.21 20.56 -8.82
C ARG A 372 1.94 19.75 -9.10
N ASP A 373 1.85 19.13 -10.27
CA ASP A 373 0.75 18.24 -10.63
C ASP A 373 0.73 16.97 -9.75
N MET A 374 1.88 16.39 -9.47
CA MET A 374 2.01 15.26 -8.53
C MET A 374 1.52 15.61 -7.11
N GLU A 375 1.68 16.86 -6.68
CA GLU A 375 1.23 17.37 -5.38
C GLU A 375 -0.17 18.05 -5.43
N GLY A 376 -0.89 17.93 -6.56
CA GLY A 376 -2.23 18.50 -6.74
C GLY A 376 -2.26 20.03 -6.77
N MET A 377 -1.14 20.68 -7.09
CA MET A 377 -1.02 22.14 -7.20
C MET A 377 -1.17 22.58 -8.65
N ASN A 378 -1.86 23.72 -8.88
CA ASN A 378 -2.01 24.28 -10.22
C ASN A 378 -0.65 24.61 -10.86
N PRO A 379 -0.48 24.40 -12.18
CA PRO A 379 0.74 24.76 -12.89
C PRO A 379 1.00 26.27 -12.82
N ARG A 380 2.28 26.66 -12.91
CA ARG A 380 2.70 28.06 -12.99
C ARG A 380 3.29 28.35 -14.35
N GLU A 381 3.22 29.58 -14.80
CA GLU A 381 3.83 30.05 -16.03
C GLU A 381 5.36 29.84 -16.01
N GLY A 382 5.93 29.28 -17.09
CA GLY A 382 7.35 28.95 -17.20
C GLY A 382 7.81 27.73 -16.41
N GLY A 383 6.89 26.99 -15.78
CA GLY A 383 7.21 25.82 -14.96
C GLY A 383 7.38 24.50 -15.74
N ASP A 384 7.21 24.48 -17.08
CA ASP A 384 7.33 23.28 -17.92
C ASP A 384 8.76 23.06 -18.44
N ARG A 385 9.72 23.80 -17.90
CA ARG A 385 11.13 23.65 -18.28
C ARG A 385 11.79 22.57 -17.46
N TYR A 386 12.50 21.68 -18.13
CA TYR A 386 13.33 20.67 -17.48
C TYR A 386 14.69 21.24 -17.13
N PHE A 387 15.17 20.98 -15.93
CA PHE A 387 16.46 21.44 -15.45
C PHE A 387 17.37 20.22 -15.26
N VAL A 388 18.60 20.35 -15.71
CA VAL A 388 19.65 19.38 -15.45
C VAL A 388 20.79 20.06 -14.70
N PRO A 389 21.42 19.41 -13.72
CA PRO A 389 22.60 19.94 -13.08
C PRO A 389 23.69 20.23 -14.11
N LEU A 390 24.39 21.36 -13.99
CA LEU A 390 25.43 21.78 -14.92
C LEU A 390 26.61 20.81 -15.02
N ASN A 391 26.76 19.91 -14.07
CA ASN A 391 27.79 18.85 -14.02
C ASN A 391 27.40 17.59 -14.81
N MET A 392 26.19 17.52 -15.39
CA MET A 392 25.78 16.41 -16.25
C MET A 392 25.97 16.79 -17.71
N VAL A 393 26.81 16.04 -18.43
CA VAL A 393 27.01 16.14 -19.85
C VAL A 393 26.35 14.92 -20.51
N ASP A 394 25.68 15.11 -21.63
CA ASP A 394 25.15 14.01 -22.45
C ASP A 394 26.28 13.05 -22.83
N ALA A 395 26.18 11.80 -22.41
CA ALA A 395 27.17 10.77 -22.72
C ALA A 395 27.30 10.48 -24.22
N ASN A 396 26.33 10.91 -25.04
CA ASN A 396 26.28 10.76 -26.47
C ASN A 396 26.56 12.09 -27.22
N ALA A 397 26.76 13.20 -26.47
CA ALA A 397 27.14 14.45 -27.10
C ALA A 397 28.53 14.26 -27.75
N PRO A 398 28.74 14.69 -29.00
CA PRO A 398 30.07 14.73 -29.58
C PRO A 398 30.95 15.57 -28.67
N THR A 399 32.11 15.02 -28.30
CA THR A 399 33.12 15.76 -27.51
C THR A 399 33.35 17.11 -28.19
N PRO A 400 33.19 18.24 -27.47
CA PRO A 400 33.44 19.53 -28.05
C PRO A 400 34.85 19.54 -28.64
N ASP A 401 34.96 19.90 -29.93
CA ASP A 401 36.25 20.05 -30.59
C ASP A 401 37.04 21.13 -29.83
N PRO A 402 38.20 20.81 -29.27
CA PRO A 402 38.98 21.78 -28.51
C PRO A 402 39.50 22.97 -29.39
N SER A 403 39.24 22.93 -30.69
CA SER A 403 39.63 23.97 -31.64
C SER A 403 38.49 24.92 -32.09
N ALA A 404 37.25 24.72 -31.62
CA ALA A 404 36.15 25.63 -31.92
C ALA A 404 36.19 26.87 -31.00
N ASP A 405 36.60 28.00 -31.54
CA ASP A 405 36.52 29.30 -30.88
C ASP A 405 35.08 29.63 -30.48
N PRO A 406 34.79 29.92 -29.19
CA PRO A 406 33.49 30.39 -28.78
C PRO A 406 33.33 31.87 -29.15
N ALA A 407 32.68 32.14 -30.28
CA ALA A 407 32.18 33.49 -30.59
C ALA A 407 31.04 33.82 -29.62
N GLY A 408 31.30 34.62 -28.60
CA GLY A 408 30.26 35.14 -27.71
C GLY A 408 30.81 35.74 -26.42
N ASP A 409 30.68 37.03 -26.26
CA ASP A 409 30.88 37.95 -25.12
C ASP A 409 32.21 37.87 -24.32
N PRO A 410 32.79 39.00 -23.99
CA PRO A 410 34.04 39.06 -23.22
C PRO A 410 33.83 38.46 -21.82
N PRO A 411 34.82 37.72 -21.32
CA PRO A 411 34.66 36.95 -20.06
C PRO A 411 34.49 37.88 -18.87
N GLN A 412 33.27 38.04 -18.43
CA GLN A 412 32.98 38.62 -17.14
C GLN A 412 33.35 37.60 -16.05
N GLU A 413 34.54 37.82 -15.45
CA GLU A 413 35.04 37.20 -14.25
C GLU A 413 34.95 35.65 -14.17
N PRO A 414 35.86 34.91 -14.75
CA PRO A 414 35.91 33.44 -14.60
C PRO A 414 35.98 33.01 -13.14
N VAL A 415 36.53 33.87 -12.28
CA VAL A 415 36.66 33.64 -10.83
C VAL A 415 35.33 33.59 -10.11
N LYS A 416 34.42 34.55 -10.33
CA LYS A 416 33.08 34.53 -9.70
C LYS A 416 32.20 33.40 -10.20
N LYS A 417 32.35 33.03 -11.48
CA LYS A 417 31.62 31.90 -12.07
C LYS A 417 32.09 30.57 -11.47
N ALA A 418 33.40 30.40 -11.30
CA ALA A 418 33.99 29.25 -10.65
C ALA A 418 33.60 29.18 -9.16
N ALA A 419 33.61 30.30 -8.41
CA ALA A 419 33.17 30.34 -7.04
C ALA A 419 31.75 29.78 -6.85
N ARG A 420 30.81 30.26 -7.65
CA ARG A 420 29.41 29.78 -7.62
C ARG A 420 29.27 28.32 -8.02
N ALA A 421 30.08 27.84 -8.94
CA ALA A 421 30.04 26.44 -9.39
C ALA A 421 30.58 25.46 -8.33
N PHE A 422 31.55 25.87 -7.53
CA PHE A 422 32.18 25.03 -6.51
C PHE A 422 31.60 25.20 -5.12
N GLU A 423 30.80 26.24 -4.85
CA GLU A 423 30.14 26.46 -3.54
C GLU A 423 29.38 25.23 -3.03
N PRO A 424 28.59 24.48 -3.84
CA PRO A 424 27.91 23.26 -3.34
C PRO A 424 28.87 22.16 -2.89
N LEU A 425 30.03 22.04 -3.55
CA LEU A 425 31.05 21.05 -3.17
C LEU A 425 31.75 21.43 -1.86
N PHE A 426 32.07 22.72 -1.69
CA PHE A 426 32.58 23.26 -0.44
C PHE A 426 31.56 23.07 0.69
N ARG A 427 30.28 23.39 0.44
CA ARG A 427 29.18 23.17 1.39
C ARG A 427 29.13 21.72 1.85
N GLN A 428 29.15 20.77 0.92
CA GLN A 428 29.13 19.35 1.26
C GLN A 428 30.36 18.89 2.05
N ALA A 429 31.54 19.42 1.74
CA ALA A 429 32.77 19.11 2.44
C ALA A 429 32.72 19.66 3.88
N TRP A 430 32.35 20.93 4.04
CA TRP A 430 32.25 21.59 5.33
C TRP A 430 31.13 21.04 6.20
N ASP A 431 29.96 20.72 5.68
CA ASP A 431 28.90 20.06 6.45
C ASP A 431 29.35 18.76 7.10
N ARG A 432 30.15 17.96 6.38
CA ARG A 432 30.69 16.71 6.92
C ARG A 432 31.73 16.97 8.02
N ILE A 433 32.56 17.97 7.82
CA ILE A 433 33.60 18.36 8.78
C ILE A 433 32.95 18.88 10.06
N VAL A 434 32.09 19.90 9.97
CA VAL A 434 31.42 20.52 11.11
C VAL A 434 30.53 19.53 11.86
N THR A 435 29.81 18.68 11.16
CA THR A 435 28.99 17.63 11.81
C THR A 435 29.85 16.67 12.63
N ALA A 436 31.01 16.28 12.13
CA ALA A 436 31.94 15.40 12.87
C ALA A 436 32.56 16.10 14.05
N GLU A 437 32.94 17.36 13.89
CA GLU A 437 33.56 18.23 14.88
C GLU A 437 32.62 18.51 16.05
N VAL A 438 31.42 19.02 15.79
CA VAL A 438 30.40 19.29 16.81
C VAL A 438 30.01 18.00 17.56
N ARG A 439 29.91 16.88 16.88
CA ARG A 439 29.67 15.58 17.52
C ARG A 439 30.79 15.15 18.44
N GLY A 440 32.03 15.38 18.05
CA GLY A 440 33.22 15.09 18.85
C GLY A 440 33.29 15.97 20.10
N LEU A 441 33.10 17.27 19.93
CA LEU A 441 33.13 18.25 21.00
C LEU A 441 31.95 18.08 21.99
N ARG A 442 30.75 17.76 21.53
CA ARG A 442 29.62 17.42 22.41
C ARG A 442 29.92 16.20 23.29
N ARG A 443 30.54 15.14 22.74
CA ARG A 443 30.97 13.99 23.56
C ARG A 443 32.02 14.35 24.58
N ALA A 444 32.92 15.25 24.25
CA ALA A 444 33.93 15.73 25.18
C ALA A 444 33.35 16.62 26.29
N LEU A 445 32.20 17.27 26.04
CA LEU A 445 31.48 18.11 26.98
C LEU A 445 30.64 17.30 28.00
N ASP A 446 30.16 16.10 27.62
CA ASP A 446 29.28 15.29 28.45
C ASP A 446 29.98 14.84 29.76
N GLY A 447 29.50 15.37 30.90
CA GLY A 447 29.99 15.02 32.23
C GLY A 447 31.38 15.56 32.59
N ALA A 448 32.00 16.40 31.75
CA ALA A 448 33.33 16.95 31.97
C ALA A 448 33.27 18.26 32.77
N THR A 449 34.34 18.55 33.56
CA THR A 449 34.60 19.90 34.08
C THR A 449 35.20 20.77 32.98
N LEU A 450 35.19 22.12 33.16
CA LEU A 450 35.70 23.05 32.13
C LEU A 450 37.17 22.76 31.77
N GLU A 451 38.01 22.41 32.76
CA GLU A 451 39.41 22.06 32.53
C GLU A 451 39.58 20.73 31.79
N GLN A 452 38.77 19.73 32.14
CA GLN A 452 38.74 18.44 31.44
C GLN A 452 38.25 18.58 30.01
N PHE A 453 37.22 19.41 29.79
CA PHE A 453 36.73 19.72 28.46
C PHE A 453 37.81 20.39 27.60
N GLY A 454 38.53 21.40 28.10
CA GLY A 454 39.58 22.08 27.34
C GLY A 454 40.67 21.11 26.83
N LYS A 455 41.11 20.16 27.67
CA LYS A 455 42.08 19.13 27.27
C LYS A 455 41.51 18.16 26.25
N ALA A 456 40.25 17.73 26.42
CA ALA A 456 39.57 16.83 25.50
C ALA A 456 39.23 17.51 24.16
N ALA A 457 38.84 18.78 24.17
CA ALA A 457 38.57 19.56 22.97
C ALA A 457 39.84 19.75 22.12
N SER A 458 40.98 20.11 22.72
CA SER A 458 42.25 20.20 21.97
C SER A 458 42.61 18.89 21.28
N LYS A 459 42.45 17.76 21.97
CA LYS A 459 42.67 16.43 21.37
C LYS A 459 41.70 16.16 20.22
N GLN A 460 40.42 16.49 20.39
CA GLN A 460 39.39 16.28 19.38
C GLN A 460 39.63 17.12 18.12
N LEU A 461 40.08 18.36 18.28
CA LEU A 461 40.47 19.25 17.19
C LEU A 461 41.68 18.72 16.40
N ASP A 462 42.64 18.07 17.06
CA ASP A 462 43.76 17.40 16.38
C ASP A 462 43.29 16.15 15.61
N GLU A 463 42.34 15.40 16.14
CA GLU A 463 41.79 14.21 15.51
C GLU A 463 40.96 14.54 14.26
N ILE A 464 40.38 15.74 14.12
CA ILE A 464 39.58 16.15 12.96
C ILE A 464 40.45 16.57 11.75
N LYS A 465 41.70 17.00 11.96
CA LYS A 465 42.59 17.47 10.87
C LYS A 465 42.73 16.48 9.70
N PRO A 466 42.89 15.16 9.91
CA PRO A 466 42.92 14.20 8.81
C PRO A 466 41.61 14.14 8.03
N LEU A 467 40.46 14.31 8.68
CA LEU A 467 39.15 14.33 8.06
C LEU A 467 38.99 15.58 7.18
N MET A 468 39.42 16.73 7.66
CA MET A 468 39.46 17.98 6.90
C MET A 468 40.30 17.82 5.64
N ARG A 469 41.52 17.31 5.73
CA ARG A 469 42.35 17.01 4.55
C ARG A 469 41.63 16.12 3.56
N LYS A 470 41.03 15.04 4.03
CA LYS A 470 40.31 14.08 3.19
C LYS A 470 39.19 14.72 2.39
N HIS A 471 38.48 15.67 2.95
CA HIS A 471 37.33 16.30 2.31
C HIS A 471 37.66 17.57 1.53
N LEU A 472 38.61 18.39 1.97
CA LEU A 472 38.97 19.64 1.33
C LEU A 472 39.91 19.44 0.12
N THR A 473 40.91 18.56 0.23
CA THR A 473 41.91 18.37 -0.83
C THR A 473 41.26 18.09 -2.21
N PRO A 474 40.30 17.15 -2.37
CA PRO A 474 39.68 16.86 -3.67
C PRO A 474 38.92 18.06 -4.26
N VAL A 475 38.25 18.85 -3.39
CA VAL A 475 37.48 20.02 -3.82
C VAL A 475 38.40 21.12 -4.32
N ILE A 476 39.48 21.41 -3.57
CA ILE A 476 40.47 22.42 -3.91
C ILE A 476 41.28 22.03 -5.15
N GLU A 477 41.65 20.75 -5.30
CA GLU A 477 42.27 20.26 -6.54
C GLU A 477 41.36 20.40 -7.77
N SER A 478 40.07 20.09 -7.59
CA SER A 478 39.08 20.22 -8.67
C SER A 478 38.91 21.70 -9.06
N LEU A 479 38.82 22.59 -8.08
CA LEU A 479 38.79 24.03 -8.29
C LEU A 479 40.04 24.54 -9.01
N ARG A 480 41.23 24.10 -8.60
CA ARG A 480 42.51 24.47 -9.23
C ARG A 480 42.55 24.08 -10.71
N ARG A 481 42.10 22.89 -11.03
CA ARG A 481 41.99 22.41 -12.42
C ARG A 481 40.98 23.22 -13.24
N ALA A 482 39.82 23.55 -12.66
CA ALA A 482 38.75 24.29 -13.35
C ALA A 482 39.14 25.74 -13.67
N ILE A 483 40.05 26.34 -12.88
CA ILE A 483 40.51 27.74 -13.12
C ILE A 483 41.80 27.77 -13.94
N ASP A 484 42.32 26.62 -14.36
CA ASP A 484 43.60 26.50 -15.05
C ASP A 484 44.75 27.21 -14.33
N ALA A 485 44.79 27.05 -13.01
CA ALA A 485 45.74 27.69 -12.11
C ALA A 485 47.17 27.20 -12.40
N LYS A 486 48.15 28.11 -12.36
CA LYS A 486 49.55 27.79 -12.61
C LYS A 486 50.04 26.68 -11.66
N ASP A 487 50.85 25.77 -12.16
CA ASP A 487 51.45 24.63 -11.43
C ASP A 487 52.26 24.98 -10.18
N THR A 488 52.57 26.25 -9.98
CA THR A 488 53.34 26.75 -8.85
C THR A 488 52.57 26.78 -7.54
N LEU A 489 51.22 26.66 -7.58
CA LEU A 489 50.38 26.69 -6.41
C LEU A 489 50.17 25.26 -5.84
N LYS A 490 50.70 25.00 -4.67
CA LYS A 490 50.56 23.70 -4.00
C LYS A 490 49.24 23.61 -3.22
N THR A 491 48.36 22.73 -3.64
CA THR A 491 47.07 22.49 -2.98
C THR A 491 47.26 22.14 -1.50
N GLU A 492 48.27 21.35 -1.19
CA GLU A 492 48.57 20.93 0.18
C GLU A 492 48.85 22.12 1.11
N ASP A 493 49.63 23.11 0.67
CA ASP A 493 49.96 24.29 1.47
C ASP A 493 48.71 25.14 1.79
N PHE A 494 47.80 25.26 0.83
CA PHE A 494 46.54 25.98 1.05
C PHE A 494 45.60 25.21 2.02
N VAL A 495 45.44 23.90 1.82
CA VAL A 495 44.59 23.06 2.68
C VAL A 495 45.12 23.06 4.13
N GLU A 496 46.44 22.95 4.32
CA GLU A 496 47.05 23.03 5.65
C GLU A 496 46.88 24.41 6.31
N GLY A 497 46.97 25.48 5.53
CA GLY A 497 46.67 26.84 5.98
C GLY A 497 45.24 27.00 6.46
N THR A 498 44.27 26.54 5.66
CA THR A 498 42.83 26.56 5.97
C THR A 498 42.51 25.72 7.22
N ILE A 499 43.07 24.52 7.33
CA ILE A 499 42.90 23.66 8.52
C ILE A 499 43.43 24.34 9.78
N ARG A 500 44.64 24.91 9.70
CA ARG A 500 45.26 25.59 10.83
C ARG A 500 44.44 26.77 11.30
N GLN A 501 43.96 27.59 10.38
CA GLN A 501 43.19 28.77 10.70
C GLN A 501 41.84 28.38 11.33
N HIS A 502 41.09 27.47 10.72
CA HIS A 502 39.79 27.01 11.24
C HIS A 502 39.92 26.43 12.66
N VAL A 503 40.89 25.54 12.89
CA VAL A 503 41.14 24.96 14.22
C VAL A 503 41.50 26.04 15.24
N GLN A 504 42.26 27.07 14.85
CA GLN A 504 42.67 28.16 15.71
C GLN A 504 41.50 29.07 16.07
N GLU A 505 40.65 29.44 15.09
CA GLU A 505 39.45 30.24 15.29
C GLU A 505 38.45 29.52 16.21
N LEU A 506 38.20 28.23 15.98
CA LEU A 506 37.31 27.45 16.83
C LEU A 506 37.86 27.25 18.26
N ALA A 507 39.14 27.03 18.42
CA ALA A 507 39.77 26.95 19.73
C ALA A 507 39.66 28.26 20.51
N GLN A 508 39.76 29.39 19.81
CA GLN A 508 39.57 30.72 20.40
C GLN A 508 38.10 30.93 20.81
N GLU A 509 37.12 30.61 19.95
CA GLU A 509 35.70 30.73 20.25
C GLU A 509 35.27 29.88 21.45
N LEU A 510 35.75 28.64 21.53
CA LEU A 510 35.52 27.77 22.68
C LEU A 510 36.15 28.29 23.97
N SER A 511 37.31 28.96 23.86
CA SER A 511 37.99 29.60 25.02
C SER A 511 37.26 30.84 25.51
N GLU A 512 36.74 31.67 24.60
CA GLU A 512 35.97 32.89 24.90
C GLU A 512 34.60 32.58 25.53
N ALA A 513 34.03 31.41 25.29
CA ALA A 513 32.77 30.96 25.87
C ALA A 513 32.81 30.89 27.43
N GLY A 514 33.97 30.71 28.04
CA GLY A 514 34.28 30.90 29.47
C GLY A 514 33.51 29.99 30.46
N THR A 515 32.41 29.36 30.06
CA THR A 515 31.58 28.42 30.86
C THR A 515 31.10 27.25 30.03
N LEU A 516 30.80 26.12 30.68
CA LEU A 516 30.28 24.94 29.99
C LEU A 516 28.91 25.22 29.29
N GLU A 517 28.12 26.12 29.85
CA GLU A 517 26.85 26.53 29.24
C GLU A 517 27.09 27.43 28.02
N GLY A 518 28.09 28.33 28.09
CA GLY A 518 28.52 29.12 26.95
C GLY A 518 29.06 28.26 25.82
N VAL A 519 29.87 27.25 26.11
CA VAL A 519 30.37 26.29 25.15
C VAL A 519 29.20 25.50 24.50
N ARG A 520 28.23 25.06 25.28
CA ARG A 520 27.05 24.37 24.73
C ARG A 520 26.27 25.25 23.75
N LYS A 521 26.08 26.52 24.12
CA LYS A 521 25.40 27.50 23.28
C LYS A 521 26.16 27.79 21.98
N ALA A 522 27.51 27.90 22.05
CA ALA A 522 28.34 28.04 20.86
C ALA A 522 28.22 26.83 19.92
N LEU A 523 28.29 25.61 20.45
CA LEU A 523 28.12 24.37 19.67
C LEU A 523 26.70 24.21 19.06
N ASP A 524 25.67 24.70 19.74
CA ASP A 524 24.31 24.70 19.22
C ASP A 524 24.14 25.73 18.08
N GLY A 525 24.87 26.85 18.13
CA GLY A 525 24.91 27.86 17.06
C GLY A 525 25.59 27.35 15.78
N MET A 526 26.61 26.49 15.92
CA MET A 526 27.36 25.93 14.80
C MET A 526 26.55 24.96 13.95
N ASP A 527 25.54 24.30 14.49
CA ASP A 527 24.69 23.37 13.74
C ASP A 527 23.76 24.06 12.69
N ALA A 528 23.43 25.34 12.87
CA ALA A 528 22.37 25.98 12.06
C ALA A 528 22.83 27.18 11.22
N ALA A 529 23.68 28.05 11.72
CA ALA A 529 24.07 29.30 11.06
C ALA A 529 25.57 29.40 10.72
N GLY A 530 26.44 28.84 11.56
CA GLY A 530 27.89 28.96 11.43
C GLY A 530 28.49 28.33 10.16
N VAL A 531 27.87 27.24 9.66
CA VAL A 531 28.32 26.55 8.45
C VAL A 531 28.21 27.44 7.20
N THR A 532 27.21 28.30 7.12
CA THR A 532 26.99 29.14 5.93
C THR A 532 28.06 30.21 5.80
N ASP A 533 28.40 30.89 6.89
CA ASP A 533 29.45 31.92 6.90
C ASP A 533 30.84 31.37 6.63
N ILE A 534 31.16 30.20 7.22
CA ILE A 534 32.41 29.48 6.95
C ILE A 534 32.51 29.11 5.48
N ILE A 535 31.44 28.56 4.88
CA ILE A 535 31.42 28.15 3.48
C ILE A 535 31.64 29.33 2.55
N GLU A 536 30.95 30.44 2.78
CA GLU A 536 31.06 31.64 1.95
C GLU A 536 32.48 32.20 2.01
N THR A 537 33.04 32.36 3.21
CA THR A 537 34.37 32.87 3.43
C THR A 537 35.47 31.97 2.82
N GLU A 538 35.40 30.66 3.09
CA GLU A 538 36.45 29.73 2.65
C GLU A 538 36.33 29.42 1.14
N THR A 539 35.11 29.45 0.56
CA THR A 539 34.94 29.35 -0.88
C THR A 539 35.57 30.55 -1.59
N GLN A 540 35.34 31.76 -1.12
CA GLN A 540 35.96 32.97 -1.66
C GLN A 540 37.49 32.93 -1.56
N ARG A 541 38.04 32.53 -0.42
CA ARG A 541 39.50 32.39 -0.20
C ARG A 541 40.09 31.35 -1.17
N ALA A 542 39.46 30.19 -1.31
CA ALA A 542 39.95 29.14 -2.22
C ALA A 542 39.97 29.60 -3.67
N VAL A 543 38.94 30.34 -4.09
CA VAL A 543 38.86 30.87 -5.45
C VAL A 543 39.89 31.96 -5.71
N LEU A 544 40.11 32.88 -4.75
CA LEU A 544 41.14 33.92 -4.85
C LEU A 544 42.55 33.29 -4.86
N TRP A 545 42.80 32.30 -4.05
CA TRP A 545 44.06 31.54 -4.06
C TRP A 545 44.28 30.86 -5.42
N ALA A 546 43.29 30.14 -5.95
CA ALA A 546 43.39 29.44 -7.23
C ALA A 546 43.58 30.40 -8.40
N ALA A 547 43.03 31.62 -8.30
CA ALA A 547 43.24 32.70 -9.29
C ALA A 547 44.61 33.38 -9.19
N GLY A 548 45.46 33.00 -8.22
CA GLY A 548 46.75 33.58 -8.00
C GLY A 548 46.73 34.96 -7.35
N ALA A 549 45.59 35.41 -6.79
CA ALA A 549 45.50 36.60 -5.99
C ALA A 549 46.09 36.28 -4.57
N ARG A 550 46.92 37.15 -4.01
CA ARG A 550 47.35 37.02 -2.60
C ARG A 550 46.11 37.25 -1.73
N ALA A 551 45.72 36.23 -0.99
CA ALA A 551 44.64 36.29 -0.01
C ALA A 551 45.08 37.05 1.22
#